data_9fb966e0c8e71a86fdad2907d2554d6d
#
_entry.id   9fb966e0c8e71a86fdad2907d2554d6d
#
_cell.length_a   1.000
_cell.length_b   1.000
_cell.length_c   1.000
_cell.angle_alpha   90.00
_cell.angle_beta   90.00
_cell.angle_gamma   90.00
#
_symmetry.space_group_name_H-M   'P 1'
#
loop_
_entity.id
_entity.type
_entity.pdbx_description
1 polymer ?
#
loop_
_entity_poly.entity_id
_entity_poly.type
_entity_poly.pdbx_seq_one_letter_code
_entity_poly.pdbx_strand_id
1 'polypeptide(L)'
;MKRALIPALSLLAIAATGCARKEAPAGAPPEVYVADVQQRDVPVYTELVGQTKGSQDVEIRARVEGYLDKVAFTEGSFVHKGDLLYQIDPKPFEAALANAKANLATAQARLEKTNTDVARLTPLAKDQAVSQQELDNALAAQEAARAQVDAQKAQVEKATLDLGYTRITSPIDGLVGTTQVKAGNLVGRGESTLLTTVSEIDPILFRAGISEAEYLRLARQREEMKARPVESAGIELILADGTVHPYEGKVDAIERAVDPTTGTLAIQVSFPNPKRLLRPGQYGRVRFVSQVKKGALLVPQRAVSELQNLYSVAV
;
A
#
# COMPACT_ATOMS: atom_id res chain seq x y z
N MET A 1 -82.35 20.47 -88.53
CA MET A 1 -80.99 20.51 -89.12
C MET A 1 -80.05 19.94 -88.14
N LYS A 2 -79.86 18.65 -88.19
CA LYS A 2 -78.68 17.87 -88.62
C LYS A 2 -77.36 18.27 -88.01
N ARG A 3 -76.74 17.23 -87.38
CA ARG A 3 -75.29 17.03 -87.06
C ARG A 3 -74.93 17.38 -85.63
N ALA A 4 -74.27 16.58 -84.85
CA ALA A 4 -73.53 15.30 -84.96
C ALA A 4 -73.30 14.80 -83.56
N LEU A 5 -73.78 13.60 -83.29
CA LEU A 5 -73.65 12.91 -81.99
C LEU A 5 -72.93 11.57 -82.20
N ILE A 6 -71.65 11.60 -82.55
CA ILE A 6 -70.81 10.38 -82.49
C ILE A 6 -69.34 10.84 -82.62
N PRO A 7 -68.65 11.19 -81.57
CA PRO A 7 -67.43 10.45 -81.20
C PRO A 7 -67.12 10.41 -79.70
N ALA A 8 -68.12 10.41 -78.82
CA ALA A 8 -67.79 10.34 -77.34
C ALA A 8 -67.69 8.93 -76.81
N LEU A 9 -68.00 7.90 -77.60
CA LEU A 9 -68.01 6.51 -77.10
C LEU A 9 -66.71 5.71 -77.35
N SER A 10 -65.77 6.23 -78.17
CA SER A 10 -64.52 5.52 -78.51
C SER A 10 -63.36 5.84 -77.58
N LEU A 11 -63.48 6.89 -76.77
CA LEU A 11 -62.37 7.30 -75.83
C LEU A 11 -62.42 6.63 -74.43
N LEU A 12 -63.56 5.94 -74.11
CA LEU A 12 -63.75 5.33 -72.79
C LEU A 12 -63.26 3.89 -72.75
N ALA A 13 -62.91 3.25 -73.86
CA ALA A 13 -62.49 1.84 -73.93
C ALA A 13 -60.93 1.69 -73.78
N ILE A 14 -60.16 2.80 -73.84
CA ILE A 14 -58.63 2.70 -73.72
C ILE A 14 -58.15 2.88 -72.29
N ALA A 15 -58.98 3.33 -71.35
CA ALA A 15 -58.58 3.60 -69.99
C ALA A 15 -58.66 2.35 -69.06
N ALA A 16 -59.13 1.20 -69.54
CA ALA A 16 -59.34 -0.01 -68.67
C ALA A 16 -58.21 -1.08 -68.73
N THR A 17 -57.12 -0.87 -69.50
CA THR A 17 -56.06 -1.87 -69.72
C THR A 17 -54.76 -1.58 -69.01
N GLY A 18 -54.71 -0.64 -68.02
CA GLY A 18 -53.44 -0.14 -67.49
C GLY A 18 -53.15 -0.34 -66.00
N CYS A 19 -53.57 -1.46 -65.30
CA CYS A 19 -53.08 -1.73 -63.95
C CYS A 19 -53.03 -3.23 -63.70
N ALA A 20 -52.33 -3.98 -64.55
CA ALA A 20 -51.74 -5.26 -64.04
C ALA A 20 -50.43 -4.90 -63.35
N ARG A 21 -50.48 -4.70 -62.01
CA ARG A 21 -49.29 -4.56 -61.13
C ARG A 21 -48.57 -5.88 -61.23
N LYS A 22 -47.46 -5.91 -62.01
CA LYS A 22 -46.54 -7.04 -62.04
C LYS A 22 -45.97 -7.13 -60.64
N GLU A 23 -46.36 -8.11 -59.83
CA GLU A 23 -45.68 -8.47 -58.59
C GLU A 23 -44.22 -8.73 -58.95
N ALA A 24 -43.32 -7.89 -58.38
CA ALA A 24 -41.89 -8.13 -58.48
C ALA A 24 -41.62 -9.53 -57.88
N PRO A 25 -40.81 -10.39 -58.53
CA PRO A 25 -40.46 -11.66 -57.97
C PRO A 25 -39.94 -11.43 -56.57
N ALA A 26 -40.49 -12.13 -55.59
CA ALA A 26 -39.97 -12.13 -54.22
C ALA A 26 -38.46 -12.45 -54.31
N GLY A 27 -37.62 -11.46 -53.97
CA GLY A 27 -36.18 -11.63 -53.98
C GLY A 27 -35.86 -12.89 -53.16
N ALA A 28 -34.87 -13.64 -53.62
CA ALA A 28 -34.37 -14.79 -52.85
C ALA A 28 -34.19 -14.39 -51.39
N PRO A 29 -34.59 -15.20 -50.42
CA PRO A 29 -34.41 -14.88 -49.02
C PRO A 29 -32.90 -14.58 -48.75
N PRO A 30 -32.60 -13.55 -47.96
CA PRO A 30 -31.22 -13.19 -47.69
C PRO A 30 -30.48 -14.36 -47.05
N GLU A 31 -29.25 -14.63 -47.48
CA GLU A 31 -28.39 -15.61 -46.82
C GLU A 31 -28.10 -15.12 -45.39
N VAL A 32 -28.38 -15.97 -44.42
CA VAL A 32 -28.09 -15.72 -42.99
C VAL A 32 -27.10 -16.73 -42.48
N TYR A 33 -26.13 -16.26 -41.69
CA TYR A 33 -25.24 -17.14 -41.01
C TYR A 33 -25.86 -17.56 -39.68
N VAL A 34 -25.97 -18.84 -39.43
CA VAL A 34 -26.46 -19.39 -38.18
C VAL A 34 -25.28 -19.90 -37.32
N ALA A 35 -25.42 -19.83 -36.02
CA ALA A 35 -24.46 -20.37 -35.07
C ALA A 35 -25.19 -21.15 -33.98
N ASP A 36 -24.61 -22.29 -33.58
CA ASP A 36 -25.16 -23.09 -32.51
C ASP A 36 -25.04 -22.39 -31.16
N VAL A 37 -26.09 -22.47 -30.35
CA VAL A 37 -26.10 -22.00 -28.97
C VAL A 37 -25.30 -22.96 -28.11
N GLN A 38 -24.27 -22.47 -27.45
CA GLN A 38 -23.45 -23.25 -26.54
C GLN A 38 -23.93 -23.12 -25.11
N GLN A 39 -24.19 -24.24 -24.46
CA GLN A 39 -24.49 -24.27 -23.02
C GLN A 39 -23.24 -24.60 -22.23
N ARG A 40 -22.77 -23.69 -21.39
CA ARG A 40 -21.63 -23.92 -20.51
C ARG A 40 -21.68 -23.06 -19.26
N ASP A 41 -20.90 -23.42 -18.26
CA ASP A 41 -20.70 -22.61 -17.09
C ASP A 41 -19.85 -21.37 -17.42
N VAL A 42 -20.33 -20.21 -17.01
CA VAL A 42 -19.68 -18.92 -17.33
C VAL A 42 -19.30 -18.21 -16.04
N PRO A 43 -18.00 -17.96 -15.79
CA PRO A 43 -17.58 -17.12 -14.68
C PRO A 43 -17.98 -15.66 -14.95
N VAL A 44 -18.58 -15.03 -13.94
CA VAL A 44 -18.84 -13.58 -13.92
C VAL A 44 -17.74 -12.92 -13.11
N TYR A 45 -17.02 -12.01 -13.75
CA TYR A 45 -15.94 -11.30 -13.11
C TYR A 45 -16.43 -9.98 -12.51
N THR A 46 -15.87 -9.64 -11.37
CA THR A 46 -15.95 -8.30 -10.78
C THR A 46 -14.57 -7.67 -10.88
N GLU A 47 -14.51 -6.43 -11.32
CA GLU A 47 -13.29 -5.65 -11.41
C GLU A 47 -13.36 -4.46 -10.45
N LEU A 48 -12.32 -4.28 -9.65
CA LEU A 48 -12.17 -3.15 -8.73
C LEU A 48 -10.94 -2.34 -9.13
N VAL A 49 -11.14 -1.04 -9.32
CA VAL A 49 -10.06 -0.09 -9.62
C VAL A 49 -9.38 0.32 -8.32
N GLY A 50 -8.06 0.44 -8.35
CA GLY A 50 -7.30 0.86 -7.18
C GLY A 50 -5.87 1.23 -7.51
N GLN A 51 -5.06 1.28 -6.46
CA GLN A 51 -3.64 1.63 -6.54
C GLN A 51 -2.80 0.64 -5.73
N THR A 52 -1.58 0.43 -6.21
CA THR A 52 -0.56 -0.28 -5.45
C THR A 52 -0.02 0.56 -4.31
N LYS A 53 0.34 -0.08 -3.21
CA LYS A 53 0.99 0.51 -2.04
C LYS A 53 2.06 -0.44 -1.52
N GLY A 54 3.12 0.08 -0.91
CA GLY A 54 4.06 -0.77 -0.18
C GLY A 54 3.35 -1.57 0.92
N SER A 55 3.80 -2.78 1.18
CA SER A 55 3.31 -3.56 2.33
C SER A 55 3.64 -2.83 3.64
N GLN A 56 4.78 -2.18 3.67
CA GLN A 56 5.20 -1.28 4.72
C GLN A 56 5.91 -0.07 4.13
N ASP A 57 5.43 1.14 4.47
CA ASP A 57 6.08 2.40 4.12
C ASP A 57 6.64 3.01 5.40
N VAL A 58 7.97 3.18 5.48
CA VAL A 58 8.64 3.76 6.64
C VAL A 58 9.28 5.08 6.27
N GLU A 59 8.84 6.13 6.92
CA GLU A 59 9.46 7.44 6.82
C GLU A 59 10.78 7.48 7.59
N ILE A 60 11.84 7.80 6.91
CA ILE A 60 13.17 7.98 7.51
C ILE A 60 13.33 9.45 7.89
N ARG A 61 13.42 9.70 9.19
CA ARG A 61 13.48 11.04 9.76
C ARG A 61 14.72 11.22 10.63
N ALA A 62 15.28 12.45 10.63
CA ALA A 62 16.38 12.81 11.54
C ALA A 62 15.86 12.86 12.99
N ARG A 63 16.58 12.18 13.91
CA ARG A 63 16.25 12.15 15.35
C ARG A 63 17.09 13.11 16.18
N VAL A 64 18.22 13.58 15.62
CA VAL A 64 19.13 14.56 16.24
C VAL A 64 19.35 15.70 15.29
N GLU A 65 19.58 16.90 15.86
CA GLU A 65 19.90 18.10 15.08
C GLU A 65 21.38 18.09 14.67
N GLY A 66 21.65 18.32 13.38
CA GLY A 66 23.02 18.41 12.88
C GLY A 66 23.07 18.60 11.37
N TYR A 67 24.27 18.85 10.84
CA TYR A 67 24.46 18.95 9.40
C TYR A 67 24.53 17.57 8.77
N LEU A 68 23.83 17.39 7.65
CA LEU A 68 23.87 16.15 6.87
C LEU A 68 25.20 16.08 6.14
N ASP A 69 26.09 15.16 6.56
CA ASP A 69 27.44 15.02 5.99
C ASP A 69 27.37 14.33 4.63
N LYS A 70 26.66 13.19 4.54
CA LYS A 70 26.55 12.46 3.29
C LYS A 70 25.25 11.66 3.17
N VAL A 71 24.84 11.42 1.91
CA VAL A 71 23.85 10.44 1.49
C VAL A 71 24.59 9.21 0.97
N ALA A 72 24.34 8.03 1.55
CA ALA A 72 25.12 6.82 1.32
C ALA A 72 24.45 5.79 0.42
N PHE A 73 23.33 6.14 -0.22
CA PHE A 73 22.57 5.27 -1.12
C PHE A 73 22.32 5.93 -2.48
N THR A 74 21.87 5.15 -3.45
CA THR A 74 21.38 5.67 -4.73
C THR A 74 19.86 5.80 -4.67
N GLU A 75 19.33 6.96 -5.03
CA GLU A 75 17.87 7.20 -5.05
C GLU A 75 17.16 6.20 -5.97
N GLY A 76 16.04 5.66 -5.49
CA GLY A 76 15.27 4.65 -6.22
C GLY A 76 15.90 3.27 -6.25
N SER A 77 17.01 3.01 -5.52
CA SER A 77 17.61 1.69 -5.40
C SER A 77 16.92 0.86 -4.31
N PHE A 78 17.19 -0.44 -4.33
CA PHE A 78 16.79 -1.33 -3.26
C PHE A 78 17.85 -1.32 -2.16
N VAL A 79 17.41 -1.26 -0.90
CA VAL A 79 18.25 -1.26 0.29
C VAL A 79 17.82 -2.38 1.23
N HIS A 80 18.78 -2.91 2.01
CA HIS A 80 18.52 -3.92 3.02
C HIS A 80 18.42 -3.27 4.40
N LYS A 81 17.73 -3.95 5.29
CA LYS A 81 17.69 -3.56 6.70
C LYS A 81 19.09 -3.44 7.27
N GLY A 82 19.40 -2.28 7.86
CA GLY A 82 20.72 -1.98 8.43
C GLY A 82 21.66 -1.25 7.49
N ASP A 83 21.35 -1.15 6.19
CA ASP A 83 22.14 -0.36 5.23
C ASP A 83 22.17 1.10 5.64
N LEU A 84 23.35 1.73 5.58
CA LEU A 84 23.52 3.14 5.89
C LEU A 84 22.85 3.99 4.80
N LEU A 85 21.89 4.82 5.21
CA LEU A 85 21.23 5.76 4.31
C LEU A 85 21.81 7.16 4.39
N TYR A 86 21.95 7.66 5.62
CA TYR A 86 22.43 9.01 5.86
C TYR A 86 23.44 9.04 6.99
N GLN A 87 24.38 9.98 6.92
CA GLN A 87 25.31 10.32 7.99
C GLN A 87 25.14 11.79 8.35
N ILE A 88 24.76 12.08 9.58
CA ILE A 88 24.85 13.43 10.19
C ILE A 88 26.26 13.59 10.74
N ASP A 89 26.83 14.81 10.74
CA ASP A 89 28.18 15.08 11.28
C ASP A 89 28.31 14.51 12.71
N PRO A 90 29.13 13.47 12.94
CA PRO A 90 29.25 12.83 14.24
C PRO A 90 30.14 13.57 15.21
N LYS A 91 31.01 14.50 14.75
CA LYS A 91 32.03 15.12 15.57
C LYS A 91 31.55 15.82 16.84
N PRO A 92 30.45 16.60 16.82
CA PRO A 92 29.92 17.20 18.03
C PRO A 92 29.43 16.15 19.05
N PHE A 93 28.85 15.05 18.56
CA PHE A 93 28.33 13.96 19.39
C PHE A 93 29.48 13.08 19.96
N GLU A 94 30.52 12.84 19.18
CA GLU A 94 31.75 12.18 19.65
C GLU A 94 32.42 12.98 20.78
N ALA A 95 32.50 14.29 20.63
CA ALA A 95 33.03 15.18 21.67
C ALA A 95 32.17 15.18 22.93
N ALA A 96 30.81 15.18 22.77
CA ALA A 96 29.88 15.08 23.89
C ALA A 96 30.02 13.73 24.63
N LEU A 97 30.14 12.63 23.88
CA LEU A 97 30.37 11.31 24.46
C LEU A 97 31.70 11.23 25.22
N ALA A 98 32.76 11.77 24.66
CA ALA A 98 34.09 11.82 25.31
C ALA A 98 34.02 12.62 26.62
N ASN A 99 33.33 13.76 26.64
CA ASN A 99 33.09 14.54 27.85
C ASN A 99 32.31 13.76 28.91
N ALA A 100 31.19 13.13 28.53
CA ALA A 100 30.37 12.31 29.43
C ALA A 100 31.21 11.16 30.06
N LYS A 101 32.05 10.49 29.25
CA LYS A 101 32.97 9.45 29.74
C LYS A 101 34.01 9.99 30.74
N ALA A 102 34.55 11.17 30.50
CA ALA A 102 35.50 11.82 31.41
C ALA A 102 34.83 12.16 32.78
N ASN A 103 33.60 12.67 32.73
CA ASN A 103 32.82 12.93 33.95
C ASN A 103 32.49 11.65 34.74
N LEU A 104 32.18 10.56 34.04
CA LEU A 104 31.96 9.26 34.68
C LEU A 104 33.25 8.76 35.34
N ALA A 105 34.41 8.86 34.70
CA ALA A 105 35.69 8.49 35.28
C ALA A 105 36.00 9.28 36.55
N THR A 106 35.70 10.57 36.57
CA THR A 106 35.85 11.41 37.77
C THR A 106 34.92 10.99 38.88
N ALA A 107 33.65 10.67 38.60
CA ALA A 107 32.70 10.17 39.59
C ALA A 107 33.13 8.80 40.14
N GLN A 108 33.65 7.90 39.31
CA GLN A 108 34.16 6.61 39.70
C GLN A 108 35.38 6.73 40.64
N ALA A 109 36.34 7.63 40.34
CA ALA A 109 37.48 7.91 41.20
C ALA A 109 37.06 8.44 42.59
N ARG A 110 35.99 9.27 42.61
CA ARG A 110 35.42 9.77 43.87
C ARG A 110 34.76 8.65 44.66
N LEU A 111 34.01 7.75 44.02
CA LEU A 111 33.44 6.56 44.69
C LEU A 111 34.52 5.66 45.24
N GLU A 112 35.60 5.40 44.52
CA GLU A 112 36.72 4.60 44.97
C GLU A 112 37.38 5.18 46.23
N LYS A 113 37.56 6.51 46.24
CA LYS A 113 38.02 7.19 47.45
C LYS A 113 37.09 6.95 48.66
N THR A 114 35.77 7.15 48.48
CA THR A 114 34.82 6.92 49.58
C THR A 114 34.72 5.47 50.01
N ASN A 115 34.86 4.51 49.08
CA ASN A 115 34.95 3.08 49.40
C ASN A 115 36.13 2.80 50.29
N THR A 116 37.32 3.36 49.99
CA THR A 116 38.56 3.22 50.78
C THR A 116 38.40 3.85 52.16
N ASP A 117 37.73 5.02 52.25
CA ASP A 117 37.49 5.69 53.53
C ASP A 117 36.57 4.82 54.44
N VAL A 118 35.47 4.30 53.91
CA VAL A 118 34.55 3.37 54.65
C VAL A 118 35.27 2.11 55.03
N ALA A 119 36.06 1.49 54.15
CA ALA A 119 36.82 0.26 54.46
C ALA A 119 37.82 0.47 55.58
N ARG A 120 38.42 1.66 55.68
CA ARG A 120 39.33 2.05 56.75
C ARG A 120 38.62 2.34 58.06
N LEU A 121 37.50 3.09 58.06
CA LEU A 121 36.78 3.51 59.25
C LEU A 121 35.95 2.40 59.87
N THR A 122 35.46 1.43 59.12
CA THR A 122 34.63 0.32 59.63
C THR A 122 35.34 -0.48 60.75
N PRO A 123 36.58 -0.96 60.61
CA PRO A 123 37.25 -1.67 61.69
C PRO A 123 37.56 -0.74 62.88
N LEU A 124 37.97 0.51 62.63
CA LEU A 124 38.30 1.50 63.66
C LEU A 124 37.07 1.84 64.53
N ALA A 125 35.90 1.93 63.96
CA ALA A 125 34.65 2.14 64.71
C ALA A 125 34.28 0.94 65.57
N LYS A 126 34.54 -0.31 65.13
CA LYS A 126 34.38 -1.51 65.93
C LYS A 126 35.29 -1.51 67.15
N ASP A 127 36.52 -1.02 66.99
CA ASP A 127 37.52 -0.93 68.06
C ASP A 127 37.34 0.35 68.89
N GLN A 128 36.26 1.11 68.71
CA GLN A 128 35.96 2.40 69.36
C GLN A 128 37.03 3.50 69.19
N ALA A 129 37.90 3.33 68.18
CA ALA A 129 38.97 4.31 67.88
C ALA A 129 38.48 5.54 67.11
N VAL A 130 37.30 5.49 66.53
CA VAL A 130 36.59 6.61 65.85
C VAL A 130 35.14 6.65 66.30
N SER A 131 34.49 7.80 66.13
CA SER A 131 33.06 7.97 66.50
C SER A 131 32.13 7.26 65.50
N GLN A 132 31.00 6.75 65.97
CA GLN A 132 29.97 6.16 65.08
C GLN A 132 29.49 7.19 64.06
N GLN A 133 29.37 8.47 64.44
CA GLN A 133 29.00 9.58 63.58
C GLN A 133 29.97 9.73 62.38
N GLU A 134 31.25 9.50 62.59
CA GLU A 134 32.26 9.59 61.54
C GLU A 134 32.11 8.47 60.51
N LEU A 135 31.82 7.20 60.97
CA LEU A 135 31.50 6.11 60.07
C LEU A 135 30.19 6.38 59.31
N ASP A 136 29.13 6.87 59.98
CA ASP A 136 27.86 7.17 59.34
C ASP A 136 28.01 8.27 58.27
N ASN A 137 28.82 9.28 58.54
CA ASN A 137 29.15 10.29 57.53
C ASN A 137 29.88 9.73 56.31
N ALA A 138 30.81 8.77 56.54
CA ALA A 138 31.56 8.12 55.46
C ALA A 138 30.63 7.22 54.61
N LEU A 139 29.72 6.50 55.24
CA LEU A 139 28.71 5.68 54.55
C LEU A 139 27.77 6.56 53.74
N ALA A 140 27.28 7.68 54.26
CA ALA A 140 26.45 8.62 53.52
C ALA A 140 27.20 9.25 52.34
N ALA A 141 28.48 9.56 52.50
CA ALA A 141 29.33 10.05 51.42
C ALA A 141 29.57 9.01 50.33
N GLN A 142 29.73 7.74 50.69
CA GLN A 142 29.83 6.62 49.75
C GLN A 142 28.54 6.45 48.94
N GLU A 143 27.40 6.45 49.59
CA GLU A 143 26.09 6.34 48.90
C GLU A 143 25.85 7.51 47.96
N ALA A 144 26.15 8.73 48.36
CA ALA A 144 26.10 9.91 47.50
C ALA A 144 27.04 9.82 46.27
N ALA A 145 28.26 9.30 46.47
CA ALA A 145 29.21 9.07 45.39
C ALA A 145 28.73 7.98 44.42
N ARG A 146 28.11 6.92 44.96
CA ARG A 146 27.50 5.85 44.15
C ARG A 146 26.34 6.39 43.27
N ALA A 147 25.43 7.15 43.86
CA ALA A 147 24.35 7.79 43.13
C ALA A 147 24.88 8.74 42.01
N GLN A 148 26.00 9.42 42.29
CA GLN A 148 26.66 10.27 41.28
C GLN A 148 27.23 9.45 40.12
N VAL A 149 27.85 8.29 40.38
CA VAL A 149 28.31 7.38 39.32
C VAL A 149 27.15 6.91 38.45
N ASP A 150 26.01 6.57 39.03
CA ASP A 150 24.86 6.08 38.30
C ASP A 150 24.24 7.22 37.44
N ALA A 151 24.22 8.45 37.95
CA ALA A 151 23.83 9.63 37.16
C ALA A 151 24.73 9.87 35.96
N GLN A 152 26.08 9.72 36.13
CA GLN A 152 27.02 9.89 35.01
C GLN A 152 26.98 8.75 34.00
N LYS A 153 26.66 7.51 34.42
CA LYS A 153 26.41 6.38 33.49
C LYS A 153 25.23 6.69 32.59
N ALA A 154 24.12 7.22 33.11
CA ALA A 154 22.97 7.62 32.32
C ALA A 154 23.34 8.72 31.30
N GLN A 155 24.25 9.67 31.65
CA GLN A 155 24.73 10.67 30.68
C GLN A 155 25.58 10.06 29.55
N VAL A 156 26.42 9.07 29.87
CA VAL A 156 27.19 8.34 28.84
C VAL A 156 26.25 7.56 27.92
N GLU A 157 25.25 6.89 28.48
CA GLU A 157 24.24 6.17 27.69
C GLU A 157 23.48 7.13 26.73
N LYS A 158 23.00 8.27 27.24
CA LYS A 158 22.38 9.29 26.43
C LYS A 158 23.29 9.77 25.30
N ALA A 159 24.52 10.15 25.59
CA ALA A 159 25.46 10.60 24.57
C ALA A 159 25.80 9.51 23.53
N THR A 160 25.79 8.25 23.94
CA THR A 160 25.98 7.09 23.04
C THR A 160 24.79 6.92 22.11
N LEU A 161 23.57 7.06 22.61
CA LEU A 161 22.34 7.01 21.79
C LEU A 161 22.30 8.16 20.79
N ASP A 162 22.62 9.39 21.26
CA ASP A 162 22.65 10.58 20.39
C ASP A 162 23.68 10.42 19.26
N LEU A 163 24.87 9.88 19.56
CA LEU A 163 25.87 9.53 18.55
C LEU A 163 25.36 8.43 17.62
N GLY A 164 24.66 7.42 18.14
CA GLY A 164 24.05 6.36 17.33
C GLY A 164 23.04 6.92 16.33
N TYR A 165 22.26 7.92 16.70
CA TYR A 165 21.28 8.57 15.82
C TYR A 165 21.89 9.41 14.69
N THR A 166 23.19 9.70 14.72
CA THR A 166 23.89 10.34 13.59
C THR A 166 24.03 9.40 12.40
N ARG A 167 23.99 8.08 12.61
CA ARG A 167 24.01 7.05 11.57
C ARG A 167 22.62 6.55 11.32
N ILE A 168 22.00 7.01 10.25
CA ILE A 168 20.62 6.68 9.90
C ILE A 168 20.66 5.51 8.92
N THR A 169 20.10 4.38 9.38
CA THR A 169 20.07 3.13 8.61
C THR A 169 18.63 2.76 8.24
N SER A 170 18.48 1.92 7.22
CA SER A 170 17.16 1.40 6.86
C SER A 170 16.64 0.44 7.95
N PRO A 171 15.41 0.61 8.44
CA PRO A 171 14.79 -0.31 9.40
C PRO A 171 14.20 -1.56 8.74
N ILE A 172 13.97 -1.53 7.42
CA ILE A 172 13.35 -2.60 6.63
C ILE A 172 14.11 -2.82 5.32
N ASP A 173 13.86 -3.96 4.69
CA ASP A 173 14.23 -4.21 3.29
C ASP A 173 13.24 -3.51 2.38
N GLY A 174 13.69 -2.81 1.35
CA GLY A 174 12.74 -2.12 0.48
C GLY A 174 13.36 -1.19 -0.55
N LEU A 175 12.50 -0.52 -1.29
CA LEU A 175 12.85 0.50 -2.26
C LEU A 175 12.95 1.85 -1.56
N VAL A 176 14.12 2.49 -1.61
CA VAL A 176 14.31 3.83 -1.07
C VAL A 176 13.84 4.88 -2.07
N GLY A 177 13.11 5.87 -1.60
CA GLY A 177 12.65 7.02 -2.39
C GLY A 177 13.76 8.02 -2.70
N THR A 178 13.36 9.18 -3.22
CA THR A 178 14.26 10.33 -3.42
C THR A 178 14.55 11.01 -2.09
N THR A 179 15.75 11.59 -1.96
CA THR A 179 16.11 12.38 -0.78
C THR A 179 15.38 13.73 -0.80
N GLN A 180 14.79 14.11 0.34
CA GLN A 180 14.12 15.41 0.49
C GLN A 180 15.13 16.52 0.89
N VAL A 181 16.29 16.13 1.45
CA VAL A 181 17.29 17.04 1.97
C VAL A 181 18.67 16.63 1.44
N LYS A 182 19.44 17.59 0.92
CA LYS A 182 20.78 17.36 0.36
C LYS A 182 21.85 17.44 1.45
N ALA A 183 22.98 16.78 1.21
CA ALA A 183 24.18 16.94 2.03
C ALA A 183 24.58 18.43 2.18
N GLY A 184 25.03 18.80 3.37
CA GLY A 184 25.35 20.16 3.77
C GLY A 184 24.19 20.93 4.43
N ASN A 185 22.96 20.43 4.39
CA ASN A 185 21.82 21.07 5.06
C ASN A 185 21.73 20.67 6.54
N LEU A 186 21.18 21.58 7.35
CA LEU A 186 20.84 21.31 8.74
C LEU A 186 19.53 20.51 8.80
N VAL A 187 19.51 19.41 9.55
CA VAL A 187 18.36 18.53 9.76
C VAL A 187 18.04 18.39 11.26
N GLY A 188 16.83 17.94 11.60
CA GLY A 188 16.44 17.65 12.99
C GLY A 188 16.11 18.87 13.84
N ARG A 189 16.03 20.08 13.26
CA ARG A 189 15.72 21.30 13.99
C ARG A 189 14.20 21.52 14.11
N GLY A 190 13.70 21.64 15.32
CA GLY A 190 12.27 21.81 15.60
C GLY A 190 11.49 20.51 15.41
N GLU A 191 10.86 20.33 14.26
CA GLU A 191 10.22 19.06 13.92
C GLU A 191 11.22 18.08 13.28
N SER A 192 10.99 16.77 13.48
CA SER A 192 11.87 15.75 12.89
C SER A 192 11.79 15.81 11.35
N THR A 193 12.91 16.23 10.72
CA THR A 193 12.99 16.42 9.27
C THR A 193 12.84 15.10 8.54
N LEU A 194 11.86 15.01 7.60
CA LEU A 194 11.73 13.89 6.70
C LEU A 194 12.90 13.88 5.71
N LEU A 195 13.62 12.77 5.64
CA LEU A 195 14.78 12.60 4.74
C LEU A 195 14.40 11.82 3.48
N THR A 196 13.74 10.70 3.64
CA THR A 196 13.23 9.83 2.55
C THR A 196 12.18 8.86 3.11
N THR A 197 11.56 8.08 2.22
CA THR A 197 10.69 6.96 2.59
C THR A 197 11.29 5.68 2.03
N VAL A 198 11.28 4.60 2.80
CA VAL A 198 11.60 3.25 2.34
C VAL A 198 10.31 2.45 2.31
N SER A 199 10.03 1.85 1.14
CA SER A 199 8.82 1.06 0.93
C SER A 199 9.19 -0.41 0.70
N GLU A 200 8.64 -1.29 1.50
CA GLU A 200 8.67 -2.72 1.22
C GLU A 200 7.71 -3.00 0.07
N ILE A 201 8.21 -3.60 -1.02
CA ILE A 201 7.47 -3.79 -2.26
C ILE A 201 7.25 -5.26 -2.63
N ASP A 202 7.69 -6.19 -1.81
CA ASP A 202 7.47 -7.63 -1.97
C ASP A 202 7.16 -8.26 -0.61
N PRO A 203 5.91 -8.62 -0.36
CA PRO A 203 4.74 -8.45 -1.24
C PRO A 203 4.34 -6.98 -1.43
N ILE A 204 3.70 -6.67 -2.56
CA ILE A 204 3.07 -5.37 -2.76
C ILE A 204 1.57 -5.46 -2.45
N LEU A 205 1.02 -4.42 -1.85
CA LEU A 205 -0.41 -4.32 -1.59
C LEU A 205 -1.10 -3.57 -2.73
N PHE A 206 -2.30 -4.01 -3.07
CA PHE A 206 -3.20 -3.29 -3.94
C PHE A 206 -4.44 -2.88 -3.14
N ARG A 207 -4.70 -1.58 -3.07
CA ARG A 207 -5.85 -1.03 -2.35
C ARG A 207 -6.90 -0.59 -3.35
N ALA A 208 -8.08 -1.22 -3.29
CA ALA A 208 -9.22 -0.89 -4.11
C ALA A 208 -10.44 -0.51 -3.25
N GLY A 209 -11.25 0.41 -3.74
CA GLY A 209 -12.54 0.74 -3.13
C GLY A 209 -13.66 -0.11 -3.69
N ILE A 210 -14.47 -0.72 -2.83
CA ILE A 210 -15.72 -1.38 -3.19
C ILE A 210 -16.89 -0.57 -2.64
N SER A 211 -17.92 -0.34 -3.44
CA SER A 211 -19.12 0.35 -2.96
C SER A 211 -19.84 -0.47 -1.88
N GLU A 212 -20.49 0.21 -0.92
CA GLU A 212 -21.27 -0.47 0.13
C GLU A 212 -22.31 -1.43 -0.44
N ALA A 213 -23.02 -1.04 -1.51
CA ALA A 213 -24.03 -1.88 -2.15
C ALA A 213 -23.43 -3.17 -2.74
N GLU A 214 -22.23 -3.07 -3.34
CA GLU A 214 -21.54 -4.21 -3.92
C GLU A 214 -20.95 -5.11 -2.84
N TYR A 215 -20.39 -4.53 -1.79
CA TYR A 215 -19.93 -5.28 -0.61
C TYR A 215 -21.08 -6.11 0.01
N LEU A 216 -22.24 -5.51 0.24
CA LEU A 216 -23.41 -6.20 0.80
C LEU A 216 -23.90 -7.33 -0.12
N ARG A 217 -23.89 -7.12 -1.43
CA ARG A 217 -24.22 -8.15 -2.42
C ARG A 217 -23.26 -9.33 -2.34
N LEU A 218 -21.95 -9.07 -2.35
CA LEU A 218 -20.92 -10.12 -2.25
C LEU A 218 -20.97 -10.85 -0.91
N ALA A 219 -21.21 -10.12 0.19
CA ALA A 219 -21.34 -10.71 1.52
C ALA A 219 -22.53 -11.68 1.61
N ARG A 220 -23.69 -11.31 1.07
CA ARG A 220 -24.87 -12.19 1.00
C ARG A 220 -24.63 -13.42 0.14
N GLN A 221 -24.04 -13.25 -1.04
CA GLN A 221 -23.69 -14.38 -1.92
C GLN A 221 -22.71 -15.35 -1.24
N ARG A 222 -21.80 -14.83 -0.43
CA ARG A 222 -20.83 -15.64 0.33
C ARG A 222 -21.54 -16.50 1.41
N GLU A 223 -22.49 -15.93 2.11
CA GLU A 223 -23.31 -16.68 3.09
C GLU A 223 -24.10 -17.81 2.43
N GLU A 224 -24.71 -17.56 1.27
CA GLU A 224 -25.44 -18.55 0.50
C GLU A 224 -24.54 -19.68 -0.04
N MET A 225 -23.32 -19.37 -0.43
CA MET A 225 -22.36 -20.34 -1.01
C MET A 225 -21.65 -21.20 0.04
N LYS A 226 -21.77 -20.95 1.34
CA LYS A 226 -21.28 -21.70 2.53
C LYS A 226 -19.96 -22.50 2.42
N ALA A 227 -19.15 -22.41 1.38
CA ALA A 227 -18.16 -23.43 1.09
C ALA A 227 -16.84 -23.02 0.42
N ARG A 228 -16.50 -21.77 0.21
CA ARG A 228 -15.11 -21.47 -0.24
C ARG A 228 -14.58 -20.21 0.44
N PRO A 229 -13.43 -20.32 1.13
CA PRO A 229 -12.70 -19.14 1.57
C PRO A 229 -12.40 -18.27 0.34
N VAL A 230 -12.55 -16.95 0.46
CA VAL A 230 -12.18 -15.97 -0.58
C VAL A 230 -10.68 -16.08 -0.96
N GLU A 231 -9.91 -16.76 -0.13
CA GLU A 231 -8.49 -17.03 -0.33
C GLU A 231 -8.15 -17.86 -1.58
N SER A 232 -9.12 -18.54 -2.19
CA SER A 232 -8.88 -19.46 -3.32
C SER A 232 -9.56 -19.07 -4.65
N ALA A 233 -10.19 -17.91 -4.74
CA ALA A 233 -10.70 -17.43 -6.03
C ALA A 233 -9.59 -16.62 -6.69
N GLY A 234 -8.82 -17.21 -7.62
CA GLY A 234 -7.71 -16.58 -8.32
C GLY A 234 -7.93 -15.09 -8.58
N ILE A 235 -7.29 -14.27 -7.74
CA ILE A 235 -7.40 -12.81 -7.82
C ILE A 235 -6.28 -12.36 -8.74
N GLU A 236 -6.65 -11.78 -9.87
CA GLU A 236 -5.72 -11.31 -10.87
C GLU A 236 -5.56 -9.79 -10.77
N LEU A 237 -4.35 -9.30 -10.94
CA LEU A 237 -4.06 -7.87 -11.05
C LEU A 237 -3.81 -7.52 -12.53
N ILE A 238 -4.64 -6.66 -13.08
CA ILE A 238 -4.51 -6.09 -14.42
C ILE A 238 -3.82 -4.74 -14.29
N LEU A 239 -2.66 -4.60 -14.91
CA LEU A 239 -1.86 -3.40 -14.86
C LEU A 239 -2.41 -2.31 -15.79
N ALA A 240 -1.87 -1.10 -15.70
CA ALA A 240 -2.32 0.04 -16.49
C ALA A 240 -2.16 -0.14 -18.01
N ASP A 241 -1.21 -0.97 -18.45
CA ASP A 241 -0.98 -1.35 -19.85
C ASP A 241 -1.90 -2.48 -20.35
N GLY A 242 -2.79 -3.00 -19.47
CA GLY A 242 -3.70 -4.10 -19.79
C GLY A 242 -3.09 -5.48 -19.59
N THR A 243 -1.82 -5.60 -19.24
CA THR A 243 -1.19 -6.89 -18.95
C THR A 243 -1.64 -7.44 -17.60
N VAL A 244 -1.71 -8.76 -17.48
CA VAL A 244 -2.05 -9.45 -16.22
C VAL A 244 -0.76 -9.76 -15.48
N HIS A 245 -0.71 -9.40 -14.20
CA HIS A 245 0.39 -9.76 -13.33
C HIS A 245 0.49 -11.29 -13.17
N PRO A 246 1.69 -11.89 -13.29
CA PRO A 246 1.82 -13.36 -13.37
C PRO A 246 1.54 -14.09 -12.04
N TYR A 247 1.39 -13.39 -10.94
CA TYR A 247 1.13 -13.96 -9.63
C TYR A 247 -0.26 -13.61 -9.15
N GLU A 248 -0.96 -14.60 -8.61
CA GLU A 248 -2.27 -14.40 -8.01
C GLU A 248 -2.18 -13.64 -6.67
N GLY A 249 -3.19 -12.81 -6.43
CA GLY A 249 -3.32 -12.06 -5.20
C GLY A 249 -4.05 -12.81 -4.11
N LYS A 250 -3.79 -12.42 -2.88
CA LYS A 250 -4.50 -12.88 -1.68
C LYS A 250 -5.13 -11.67 -0.98
N VAL A 251 -6.41 -11.79 -0.57
CA VAL A 251 -7.03 -10.76 0.27
C VAL A 251 -6.29 -10.70 1.60
N ASP A 252 -5.69 -9.55 1.87
CA ASP A 252 -4.95 -9.28 3.09
C ASP A 252 -5.88 -8.72 4.17
N ALA A 253 -6.64 -7.68 3.82
CA ALA A 253 -7.57 -7.03 4.74
C ALA A 253 -8.76 -6.39 4.01
N ILE A 254 -9.86 -6.27 4.73
CA ILE A 254 -11.00 -5.42 4.37
C ILE A 254 -11.12 -4.38 5.48
N GLU A 255 -11.17 -3.11 5.12
CA GLU A 255 -11.27 -2.04 6.12
C GLU A 255 -12.55 -2.18 6.95
N ARG A 256 -12.44 -1.80 8.21
CA ARG A 256 -13.51 -1.90 9.21
C ARG A 256 -14.69 -0.98 8.93
N ALA A 257 -14.43 0.18 8.35
CA ALA A 257 -15.41 1.24 8.19
C ALA A 257 -15.54 1.66 6.74
N VAL A 258 -16.75 2.03 6.34
CA VAL A 258 -17.03 2.71 5.07
C VAL A 258 -16.48 4.13 5.16
N ASP A 259 -15.77 4.59 4.16
CA ASP A 259 -15.37 5.99 4.04
C ASP A 259 -16.62 6.84 3.76
N PRO A 260 -17.01 7.75 4.68
CA PRO A 260 -18.23 8.54 4.53
C PRO A 260 -18.19 9.52 3.35
N THR A 261 -17.00 9.84 2.86
CA THR A 261 -16.82 10.79 1.75
C THR A 261 -17.09 10.13 0.41
N THR A 262 -16.68 8.87 0.26
CA THR A 262 -16.76 8.13 -1.02
C THR A 262 -17.86 7.06 -1.00
N GLY A 263 -18.37 6.67 0.17
CA GLY A 263 -19.34 5.56 0.32
C GLY A 263 -18.73 4.19 -0.02
N THR A 264 -17.40 4.04 0.10
CA THR A 264 -16.71 2.81 -0.25
C THR A 264 -15.97 2.20 0.94
N LEU A 265 -15.81 0.87 0.93
CA LEU A 265 -14.87 0.15 1.78
C LEU A 265 -13.58 -0.10 1.00
N ALA A 266 -12.43 0.08 1.65
CA ALA A 266 -11.19 -0.31 1.03
C ALA A 266 -10.91 -1.80 1.28
N ILE A 267 -10.54 -2.50 0.21
CA ILE A 267 -10.05 -3.87 0.23
C ILE A 267 -8.57 -3.84 -0.11
N GLN A 268 -7.78 -4.55 0.68
CA GLN A 268 -6.35 -4.74 0.43
C GLN A 268 -6.11 -6.16 -0.07
N VAL A 269 -5.40 -6.26 -1.18
CA VAL A 269 -4.99 -7.53 -1.80
C VAL A 269 -3.48 -7.52 -1.91
N SER A 270 -2.82 -8.51 -1.34
CA SER A 270 -1.37 -8.67 -1.45
C SER A 270 -1.00 -9.49 -2.68
N PHE A 271 0.03 -9.06 -3.40
CA PHE A 271 0.58 -9.73 -4.58
C PHE A 271 2.08 -9.95 -4.40
N PRO A 272 2.60 -11.15 -4.69
CA PRO A 272 4.04 -11.36 -4.77
C PRO A 272 4.65 -10.49 -5.87
N ASN A 273 5.79 -9.87 -5.59
CA ASN A 273 6.47 -8.97 -6.54
C ASN A 273 7.99 -9.25 -6.62
N PRO A 274 8.42 -10.53 -6.81
CA PRO A 274 9.83 -10.90 -6.74
C PRO A 274 10.70 -10.22 -7.80
N LYS A 275 10.12 -9.85 -8.94
CA LYS A 275 10.81 -9.09 -9.99
C LYS A 275 10.83 -7.59 -9.72
N ARG A 276 10.21 -7.11 -8.64
CA ARG A 276 10.13 -5.70 -8.25
C ARG A 276 9.61 -4.78 -9.37
N LEU A 277 8.75 -5.32 -10.23
CA LEU A 277 8.14 -4.59 -11.34
C LEU A 277 7.09 -3.60 -10.84
N LEU A 278 6.31 -4.02 -9.86
CA LEU A 278 5.28 -3.19 -9.27
C LEU A 278 5.91 -2.22 -8.26
N ARG A 279 5.48 -0.96 -8.33
CA ARG A 279 5.91 0.12 -7.45
C ARG A 279 4.70 0.75 -6.77
N PRO A 280 4.84 1.32 -5.57
CA PRO A 280 3.77 2.07 -4.92
C PRO A 280 3.25 3.19 -5.81
N GLY A 281 1.92 3.43 -5.79
CA GLY A 281 1.26 4.50 -6.55
C GLY A 281 0.83 4.13 -7.97
N GLN A 282 1.11 2.93 -8.46
CA GLN A 282 0.63 2.50 -9.79
C GLN A 282 -0.87 2.18 -9.73
N TYR A 283 -1.59 2.61 -10.77
CA TYR A 283 -2.99 2.26 -10.96
C TYR A 283 -3.12 0.88 -11.61
N GLY A 284 -4.21 0.21 -11.30
CA GLY A 284 -4.56 -1.07 -11.89
C GLY A 284 -6.01 -1.46 -11.59
N ARG A 285 -6.34 -2.68 -11.97
CA ARG A 285 -7.63 -3.29 -11.65
C ARG A 285 -7.41 -4.69 -11.11
N VAL A 286 -8.05 -4.99 -10.01
CA VAL A 286 -8.12 -6.36 -9.49
C VAL A 286 -9.36 -7.01 -10.05
N ARG A 287 -9.21 -8.19 -10.63
CA ARG A 287 -10.30 -8.99 -11.19
C ARG A 287 -10.41 -10.31 -10.45
N PHE A 288 -11.62 -10.68 -10.07
CA PHE A 288 -11.93 -11.96 -9.44
C PHE A 288 -13.28 -12.48 -9.87
N VAL A 289 -13.47 -13.79 -9.78
CA VAL A 289 -14.75 -14.43 -10.10
C VAL A 289 -15.72 -14.20 -8.94
N SER A 290 -16.79 -13.41 -9.18
CA SER A 290 -17.82 -13.16 -8.19
C SER A 290 -18.92 -14.22 -8.19
N GLN A 291 -19.22 -14.82 -9.35
CA GLN A 291 -20.26 -15.82 -9.53
C GLN A 291 -19.93 -16.72 -10.72
N VAL A 292 -20.37 -17.96 -10.68
CA VAL A 292 -20.39 -18.85 -11.85
C VAL A 292 -21.84 -19.12 -12.22
N LYS A 293 -22.27 -18.63 -13.40
CA LYS A 293 -23.59 -18.93 -13.97
C LYS A 293 -23.53 -20.32 -14.60
N LYS A 294 -24.15 -21.31 -13.92
CA LYS A 294 -24.20 -22.69 -14.42
C LYS A 294 -25.17 -22.81 -15.58
N GLY A 295 -24.73 -23.54 -16.61
CA GLY A 295 -25.57 -23.85 -17.77
C GLY A 295 -26.02 -22.61 -18.56
N ALA A 296 -25.26 -21.55 -18.58
CA ALA A 296 -25.59 -20.34 -19.33
C ALA A 296 -25.58 -20.63 -20.84
N LEU A 297 -26.57 -20.11 -21.55
CA LEU A 297 -26.66 -20.16 -23.01
C LEU A 297 -25.82 -19.03 -23.60
N LEU A 298 -24.85 -19.36 -24.41
CA LEU A 298 -23.96 -18.42 -25.07
C LEU A 298 -24.29 -18.32 -26.55
N VAL A 299 -24.46 -17.08 -27.00
CA VAL A 299 -24.63 -16.73 -28.42
C VAL A 299 -23.55 -15.75 -28.83
N PRO A 300 -23.09 -15.76 -30.10
CA PRO A 300 -22.16 -14.74 -30.58
C PRO A 300 -22.77 -13.35 -30.41
N GLN A 301 -21.99 -12.38 -29.94
CA GLN A 301 -22.46 -11.00 -29.71
C GLN A 301 -23.05 -10.36 -30.96
N ARG A 302 -22.52 -10.69 -32.15
CA ARG A 302 -23.04 -10.23 -33.44
C ARG A 302 -24.46 -10.74 -33.79
N ALA A 303 -24.93 -11.79 -33.12
CA ALA A 303 -26.29 -12.32 -33.30
C ALA A 303 -27.33 -11.64 -32.40
N VAL A 304 -26.88 -10.76 -31.49
CA VAL A 304 -27.74 -10.03 -30.56
C VAL A 304 -28.05 -8.66 -31.16
N SER A 305 -29.32 -8.38 -31.40
CA SER A 305 -29.81 -7.05 -31.79
C SER A 305 -30.28 -6.30 -30.56
N GLU A 306 -29.84 -5.07 -30.39
CA GLU A 306 -30.26 -4.18 -29.32
C GLU A 306 -31.11 -3.05 -29.91
N LEU A 307 -32.34 -2.93 -29.39
CA LEU A 307 -33.25 -1.84 -29.73
C LEU A 307 -33.86 -1.30 -28.42
N GLN A 308 -33.61 -0.04 -28.09
CA GLN A 308 -34.15 0.62 -26.89
C GLN A 308 -33.97 -0.21 -25.60
N ASN A 309 -32.75 -0.69 -25.33
CA ASN A 309 -32.40 -1.58 -24.20
C ASN A 309 -33.11 -2.97 -24.20
N LEU A 310 -33.78 -3.33 -25.29
CA LEU A 310 -34.32 -4.69 -25.50
C LEU A 310 -33.33 -5.48 -26.35
N TYR A 311 -32.85 -6.57 -25.82
CA TYR A 311 -31.97 -7.51 -26.51
C TYR A 311 -32.78 -8.63 -27.12
N SER A 312 -32.61 -8.88 -28.41
CA SER A 312 -33.31 -9.93 -29.14
C SER A 312 -32.33 -10.76 -29.98
N VAL A 313 -32.65 -12.01 -30.17
CA VAL A 313 -31.95 -12.96 -31.03
C VAL A 313 -32.96 -13.57 -31.98
N ALA A 314 -32.63 -13.60 -33.26
CA ALA A 314 -33.44 -14.34 -34.23
C ALA A 314 -33.12 -15.84 -34.12
N VAL A 315 -34.17 -16.71 -34.06
CA VAL A 315 -34.05 -18.16 -33.98
C VAL A 315 -34.70 -18.76 -35.22
#